data_fb62a0c116944af8017bc94f88da8587
#
_entry.id   fb62a0c116944af8017bc94f88da8587
#
_cell.length_a   1.000
_cell.length_b   1.000
_cell.length_c   1.000
_cell.angle_alpha   90.00
_cell.angle_beta   90.00
_cell.angle_gamma   90.00
#
_symmetry.space_group_name_H-M   'P 1'
#
loop_
_entity.id
_entity.type
_entity.pdbx_description
1 polymer ?
#
loop_
_entity_poly.entity_id
_entity_poly.type
_entity_poly.pdbx_seq_one_letter_code
_entity_poly.pdbx_strand_id
1 'polypeptide(L)'
;MPHASSTDPEKLAEARSGPPLTSGQRAIAPRVRERLERGDAVRDVLDFMVTELKREFPAHSWSGVYLAEGDTLVLGPFRGPDTPHKKIRIGEQGICGWVARQGRAQVIPDVNADPRYLACSLTVKSEIVVPIEQGGRVLGVLDIDSETPGAFTRTDLEALRELAGILAPRLAAQPHGGEAR
;
A
#
# COMPACT_ATOMS: atom_id res chain seq x y z
N MET A 1 -20.62 8.02 26.44
CA MET A 1 -19.62 6.94 26.28
C MET A 1 -18.81 7.26 25.03
N PRO A 2 -17.53 7.64 25.13
CA PRO A 2 -16.73 7.86 23.93
C PRO A 2 -16.40 6.51 23.32
N HIS A 3 -16.79 6.33 22.06
CA HIS A 3 -16.35 5.21 21.24
C HIS A 3 -14.82 5.30 21.12
N ALA A 4 -14.12 4.33 21.65
CA ALA A 4 -12.68 4.17 21.47
C ALA A 4 -12.41 4.02 19.97
N SER A 5 -11.85 5.07 19.39
CA SER A 5 -11.38 5.08 18.01
C SER A 5 -10.30 4.02 17.86
N SER A 6 -10.51 3.06 17.00
CA SER A 6 -9.65 1.91 16.71
C SER A 6 -8.33 2.27 16.00
N THR A 7 -7.79 3.46 16.23
CA THR A 7 -6.66 4.05 15.51
C THR A 7 -5.35 4.07 16.31
N ASP A 8 -5.27 3.20 17.33
CA ASP A 8 -4.11 3.12 18.22
C ASP A 8 -2.90 2.51 17.51
N PRO A 9 -1.70 3.12 17.63
CA PRO A 9 -0.44 2.52 17.16
C PRO A 9 -0.16 1.14 17.76
N GLU A 10 -0.78 0.78 18.89
CA GLU A 10 -0.74 -0.57 19.45
C GLU A 10 -1.36 -1.64 18.55
N LYS A 11 -2.35 -1.32 17.70
CA LYS A 11 -2.95 -2.31 16.79
C LYS A 11 -2.02 -2.81 15.69
N LEU A 12 -1.01 -2.05 15.31
CA LEU A 12 0.07 -2.54 14.43
C LEU A 12 0.98 -3.54 15.15
N ALA A 13 1.14 -3.41 16.48
CA ALA A 13 1.84 -4.39 17.30
C ALA A 13 1.06 -5.70 17.47
N GLU A 14 -0.26 -5.64 17.31
CA GLU A 14 -1.19 -6.79 17.42
C GLU A 14 -1.31 -7.59 16.11
N ALA A 15 -0.71 -7.15 15.00
CA ALA A 15 -0.69 -7.95 13.79
C ALA A 15 -0.11 -9.32 14.10
N ARG A 16 -0.92 -10.36 13.87
CA ARG A 16 -0.56 -11.76 14.09
C ARG A 16 0.77 -12.07 13.40
N SER A 17 1.67 -12.79 14.07
CA SER A 17 2.86 -13.33 13.43
C SER A 17 2.44 -14.23 12.26
N GLY A 18 3.11 -14.07 11.14
CA GLY A 18 2.87 -14.86 9.93
C GLY A 18 3.96 -15.89 9.69
N PRO A 19 3.74 -16.80 8.72
CA PRO A 19 4.79 -17.68 8.27
C PRO A 19 5.95 -16.88 7.68
N PRO A 20 7.16 -17.44 7.67
CA PRO A 20 8.28 -16.80 6.96
C PRO A 20 7.98 -16.71 5.46
N LEU A 21 8.49 -15.64 4.84
CA LEU A 21 8.37 -15.46 3.39
C LEU A 21 8.98 -16.64 2.62
N THR A 22 8.33 -17.04 1.53
CA THR A 22 8.89 -17.98 0.56
C THR A 22 10.11 -17.39 -0.15
N SER A 23 10.86 -18.20 -0.88
CA SER A 23 11.98 -17.69 -1.70
C SER A 23 11.52 -16.70 -2.76
N GLY A 24 10.37 -16.94 -3.40
CA GLY A 24 9.79 -16.02 -4.39
C GLY A 24 9.42 -14.67 -3.79
N GLN A 25 8.75 -14.68 -2.65
CA GLN A 25 8.39 -13.46 -1.91
C GLN A 25 9.63 -12.67 -1.48
N ARG A 26 10.65 -13.34 -0.91
CA ARG A 26 11.92 -12.68 -0.55
C ARG A 26 12.68 -12.10 -1.73
N ALA A 27 12.50 -12.63 -2.92
CA ALA A 27 13.19 -12.16 -4.12
C ALA A 27 12.64 -10.84 -4.69
N ILE A 28 11.45 -10.39 -4.26
CA ILE A 28 10.82 -9.19 -4.81
C ILE A 28 11.64 -7.94 -4.49
N ALA A 29 11.96 -7.70 -3.23
CA ALA A 29 12.66 -6.50 -2.79
C ALA A 29 14.06 -6.33 -3.44
N PRO A 30 14.93 -7.35 -3.48
CA PRO A 30 16.19 -7.26 -4.21
C PRO A 30 16.03 -6.94 -5.70
N ARG A 31 15.03 -7.54 -6.36
CA ARG A 31 14.77 -7.31 -7.80
C ARG A 31 14.21 -5.91 -8.07
N VAL A 32 13.40 -5.38 -7.17
CA VAL A 32 12.94 -3.97 -7.25
C VAL A 32 14.13 -3.03 -7.10
N ARG A 33 15.00 -3.27 -6.13
CA ARG A 33 16.22 -2.47 -5.92
C ARG A 33 17.13 -2.50 -7.15
N GLU A 34 17.43 -3.68 -7.68
CA GLU A 34 18.25 -3.85 -8.88
C GLU A 34 17.70 -3.05 -10.08
N ARG A 35 16.40 -3.07 -10.30
CA ARG A 35 15.77 -2.30 -11.38
C ARG A 35 15.93 -0.79 -11.20
N LEU A 36 15.78 -0.30 -9.97
CA LEU A 36 16.00 1.12 -9.65
C LEU A 36 17.46 1.53 -9.84
N GLU A 37 18.42 0.68 -9.40
CA GLU A 37 19.85 0.91 -9.55
C GLU A 37 20.29 0.91 -11.01
N ARG A 38 19.69 0.06 -11.84
CA ARG A 38 19.90 0.01 -13.29
C ARG A 38 19.32 1.23 -14.02
N GLY A 39 18.46 2.00 -13.37
CA GLY A 39 17.83 3.21 -13.94
C GLY A 39 16.55 2.96 -14.70
N ASP A 40 15.87 1.83 -14.48
CA ASP A 40 14.54 1.58 -15.06
C ASP A 40 13.58 2.72 -14.69
N ALA A 41 12.62 3.02 -15.58
CA ALA A 41 11.60 4.01 -15.30
C ALA A 41 10.77 3.61 -14.07
N VAL A 42 10.50 4.56 -13.18
CA VAL A 42 9.79 4.28 -11.92
C VAL A 42 8.45 3.59 -12.16
N ARG A 43 7.71 4.01 -13.18
CA ARG A 43 6.44 3.37 -13.56
C ARG A 43 6.61 1.88 -13.86
N ASP A 44 7.65 1.51 -14.58
CA ASP A 44 7.93 0.11 -14.95
C ASP A 44 8.36 -0.71 -13.73
N VAL A 45 9.08 -0.09 -12.80
CA VAL A 45 9.44 -0.71 -11.52
C VAL A 45 8.21 -0.97 -10.65
N LEU A 46 7.31 0.01 -10.56
CA LEU A 46 6.03 -0.15 -9.84
C LEU A 46 5.15 -1.22 -10.48
N ASP A 47 5.06 -1.24 -11.81
CA ASP A 47 4.30 -2.25 -12.55
C ASP A 47 4.85 -3.67 -12.32
N PHE A 48 6.17 -3.81 -12.38
CA PHE A 48 6.85 -5.06 -12.04
C PHE A 48 6.53 -5.48 -10.59
N MET A 49 6.66 -4.58 -9.63
CA MET A 49 6.45 -4.87 -8.21
C MET A 49 5.03 -5.36 -7.93
N VAL A 50 4.00 -4.67 -8.43
CA VAL A 50 2.60 -5.10 -8.20
C VAL A 50 2.29 -6.42 -8.89
N THR A 51 2.94 -6.71 -10.03
CA THR A 51 2.85 -8.00 -10.71
C THR A 51 3.41 -9.13 -9.84
N GLU A 52 4.60 -8.93 -9.29
CA GLU A 52 5.25 -9.92 -8.43
C GLU A 52 4.48 -10.11 -7.12
N LEU A 53 4.00 -9.03 -6.49
CA LEU A 53 3.16 -9.12 -5.30
C LEU A 53 1.90 -9.96 -5.55
N LYS A 54 1.21 -9.73 -6.67
CA LYS A 54 0.02 -10.51 -7.03
C LYS A 54 0.34 -11.98 -7.32
N ARG A 55 1.51 -12.26 -7.89
CA ARG A 55 1.94 -13.61 -8.26
C ARG A 55 2.40 -14.42 -7.06
N GLU A 56 3.23 -13.85 -6.19
CA GLU A 56 3.91 -14.55 -5.11
C GLU A 56 3.10 -14.62 -3.81
N PHE A 57 2.05 -13.81 -3.68
CA PHE A 57 1.18 -13.80 -2.51
C PHE A 57 -0.24 -14.25 -2.90
N PRO A 58 -0.58 -15.55 -2.77
CA PRO A 58 -1.87 -16.08 -3.22
C PRO A 58 -3.09 -15.43 -2.55
N ALA A 59 -2.92 -14.88 -1.34
CA ALA A 59 -3.99 -14.20 -0.63
C ALA A 59 -4.30 -12.80 -1.19
N HIS A 60 -3.41 -12.20 -2.01
CA HIS A 60 -3.63 -10.89 -2.59
C HIS A 60 -4.66 -10.98 -3.74
N SER A 61 -5.89 -10.55 -3.52
CA SER A 61 -6.89 -10.43 -4.57
C SER A 61 -6.65 -9.20 -5.45
N TRP A 62 -6.12 -8.12 -4.85
CA TRP A 62 -5.73 -6.89 -5.51
C TRP A 62 -4.42 -6.37 -4.93
N SER A 63 -3.56 -5.80 -5.78
CA SER A 63 -2.30 -5.17 -5.35
C SER A 63 -2.05 -3.95 -6.21
N GLY A 64 -1.88 -2.80 -5.60
CA GLY A 64 -1.70 -1.55 -6.32
C GLY A 64 -0.89 -0.49 -5.58
N VAL A 65 -0.58 0.57 -6.30
CA VAL A 65 0.11 1.75 -5.79
C VAL A 65 -0.73 2.97 -6.11
N TYR A 66 -0.96 3.80 -5.11
CA TYR A 66 -1.45 5.17 -5.31
C TYR A 66 -0.31 6.15 -5.07
N LEU A 67 -0.16 7.13 -5.95
CA LEU A 67 0.86 8.17 -5.85
C LEU A 67 0.23 9.49 -5.41
N ALA A 68 0.89 10.22 -4.52
CA ALA A 68 0.39 11.49 -4.01
C ALA A 68 0.63 12.63 -5.01
N GLU A 69 -0.44 13.28 -5.44
CA GLU A 69 -0.44 14.48 -6.27
C GLU A 69 -1.22 15.59 -5.54
N GLY A 70 -0.52 16.51 -4.88
CA GLY A 70 -1.15 17.51 -4.03
C GLY A 70 -1.92 16.89 -2.87
N ASP A 71 -3.21 17.13 -2.80
CA ASP A 71 -4.15 16.61 -1.78
C ASP A 71 -4.85 15.30 -2.19
N THR A 72 -4.40 14.68 -3.25
CA THR A 72 -5.07 13.54 -3.88
C THR A 72 -4.08 12.39 -4.11
N LEU A 73 -4.52 11.18 -3.81
CA LEU A 73 -3.87 9.95 -4.25
C LEU A 73 -4.40 9.57 -5.64
N VAL A 74 -3.51 9.39 -6.59
CA VAL A 74 -3.84 8.98 -7.97
C VAL A 74 -3.40 7.55 -8.19
N LEU A 75 -4.30 6.73 -8.73
CA LEU A 75 -4.02 5.32 -9.00
C LEU A 75 -2.88 5.17 -10.02
N GLY A 76 -1.84 4.48 -9.61
CA GLY A 76 -0.73 4.02 -10.43
C GLY A 76 -0.92 2.58 -10.93
N PRO A 77 0.17 1.82 -11.14
CA PRO A 77 0.08 0.43 -11.52
C PRO A 77 -0.65 -0.44 -10.48
N PHE A 78 -1.46 -1.37 -10.96
CA PHE A 78 -2.17 -2.34 -10.11
C PHE A 78 -2.41 -3.68 -10.84
N ARG A 79 -2.72 -4.71 -10.07
CA ARG A 79 -3.16 -6.03 -10.52
C ARG A 79 -4.36 -6.49 -9.71
N GLY A 80 -5.38 -6.98 -10.41
CA GLY A 80 -6.66 -7.39 -9.87
C GLY A 80 -7.81 -6.79 -10.67
N PRO A 81 -9.06 -6.92 -10.19
CA PRO A 81 -10.22 -6.29 -10.80
C PRO A 81 -10.07 -4.77 -10.90
N ASP A 82 -10.74 -4.16 -11.87
CA ASP A 82 -10.76 -2.69 -11.97
C ASP A 82 -11.46 -2.06 -10.76
N THR A 83 -10.99 -0.87 -10.37
CA THR A 83 -11.54 -0.11 -9.25
C THR A 83 -12.15 1.21 -9.72
N PRO A 84 -13.30 1.64 -9.15
CA PRO A 84 -13.85 2.96 -9.42
C PRO A 84 -13.01 4.10 -8.78
N HIS A 85 -12.17 3.77 -7.80
CA HIS A 85 -11.40 4.75 -7.03
C HIS A 85 -10.06 5.08 -7.72
N LYS A 86 -10.12 5.76 -8.87
CA LYS A 86 -8.91 6.21 -9.59
C LYS A 86 -8.22 7.39 -8.89
N LYS A 87 -8.97 8.14 -8.08
CA LYS A 87 -8.50 9.25 -7.24
C LYS A 87 -9.14 9.17 -5.86
N ILE A 88 -8.35 9.42 -4.83
CA ILE A 88 -8.76 9.38 -3.42
C ILE A 88 -8.26 10.65 -2.73
N ARG A 89 -9.15 11.41 -2.07
CA ARG A 89 -8.79 12.60 -1.30
C ARG A 89 -8.03 12.21 -0.03
N ILE A 90 -6.85 12.80 0.16
CA ILE A 90 -6.00 12.54 1.33
C ILE A 90 -6.68 13.08 2.58
N GLY A 91 -6.85 12.20 3.58
CA GLY A 91 -7.46 12.53 4.87
C GLY A 91 -8.98 12.56 4.90
N GLU A 92 -9.65 12.47 3.74
CA GLU A 92 -11.11 12.54 3.66
C GLU A 92 -11.77 11.20 3.29
N GLN A 93 -11.08 10.36 2.51
CA GLN A 93 -11.68 9.17 1.93
C GLN A 93 -10.82 7.92 2.16
N GLY A 94 -11.45 6.89 2.66
CA GLY A 94 -10.91 5.54 2.72
C GLY A 94 -9.71 5.36 3.64
N ILE A 95 -9.28 4.12 3.77
CA ILE A 95 -8.11 3.74 4.55
C ILE A 95 -6.85 4.30 3.89
N CYS A 96 -6.73 4.24 2.55
CA CYS A 96 -5.62 4.82 1.78
C CYS A 96 -5.46 6.32 2.03
N GLY A 97 -6.57 7.09 2.00
CA GLY A 97 -6.55 8.54 2.29
C GLY A 97 -6.13 8.84 3.72
N TRP A 98 -6.58 8.02 4.67
CA TRP A 98 -6.17 8.13 6.07
C TRP A 98 -4.68 7.82 6.25
N VAL A 99 -4.17 6.72 5.67
CA VAL A 99 -2.75 6.34 5.73
C VAL A 99 -1.87 7.42 5.12
N ALA A 100 -2.27 7.98 3.98
CA ALA A 100 -1.54 9.06 3.34
C ALA A 100 -1.47 10.33 4.21
N ARG A 101 -2.52 10.64 4.97
CA ARG A 101 -2.57 11.78 5.90
C ARG A 101 -1.74 11.56 7.14
N GLN A 102 -1.78 10.35 7.71
CA GLN A 102 -1.16 10.05 9.00
C GLN A 102 0.28 9.55 8.90
N GLY A 103 0.70 9.07 7.72
CA GLY A 103 2.00 8.41 7.54
C GLY A 103 2.12 7.09 8.32
N ARG A 104 1.01 6.43 8.64
CA ARG A 104 0.98 5.21 9.45
C ARG A 104 0.31 4.07 8.70
N ALA A 105 1.04 2.96 8.55
CA ALA A 105 0.48 1.76 7.94
C ALA A 105 -0.74 1.23 8.71
N GLN A 106 -1.65 0.59 8.00
CA GLN A 106 -2.84 -0.05 8.57
C GLN A 106 -2.92 -1.50 8.11
N VAL A 107 -3.25 -2.40 9.05
CA VAL A 107 -3.62 -3.79 8.77
C VAL A 107 -5.06 -3.96 9.24
N ILE A 108 -5.97 -4.14 8.31
CA ILE A 108 -7.42 -4.22 8.56
C ILE A 108 -7.88 -5.66 8.38
N PRO A 109 -8.14 -6.40 9.47
CA PRO A 109 -8.53 -7.81 9.38
C PRO A 109 -9.95 -8.03 8.87
N ASP A 110 -10.84 -7.03 9.04
CA ASP A 110 -12.21 -7.02 8.51
C ASP A 110 -12.56 -5.60 8.07
N VAL A 111 -12.59 -5.40 6.76
CA VAL A 111 -12.90 -4.08 6.19
C VAL A 111 -14.33 -3.62 6.49
N ASN A 112 -15.27 -4.55 6.67
CA ASN A 112 -16.67 -4.19 6.97
C ASN A 112 -16.84 -3.67 8.40
N ALA A 113 -15.87 -3.95 9.28
CA ALA A 113 -15.86 -3.43 10.65
C ALA A 113 -15.18 -2.06 10.76
N ASP A 114 -14.49 -1.59 9.72
CA ASP A 114 -13.80 -0.30 9.72
C ASP A 114 -14.68 0.78 9.06
N PRO A 115 -15.13 1.81 9.80
CA PRO A 115 -16.00 2.84 9.27
C PRO A 115 -15.35 3.73 8.20
N ARG A 116 -14.02 3.67 8.06
CA ARG A 116 -13.26 4.41 7.03
C ARG A 116 -13.25 3.69 5.68
N TYR A 117 -13.64 2.41 5.65
CA TYR A 117 -13.51 1.60 4.45
C TYR A 117 -14.29 2.20 3.27
N LEU A 118 -13.58 2.41 2.18
CA LEU A 118 -14.15 2.81 0.90
C LEU A 118 -14.19 1.58 0.00
N ALA A 119 -15.37 1.01 -0.18
CA ALA A 119 -15.53 -0.26 -0.87
C ALA A 119 -15.07 -0.19 -2.33
N CYS A 120 -13.96 -0.86 -2.64
CA CYS A 120 -13.49 -1.09 -4.01
C CYS A 120 -14.20 -2.26 -4.67
N SER A 121 -14.58 -3.26 -3.88
CA SER A 121 -15.32 -4.46 -4.30
C SER A 121 -16.09 -5.04 -3.12
N LEU A 122 -17.20 -5.70 -3.39
CA LEU A 122 -18.00 -6.40 -2.38
C LEU A 122 -17.34 -7.68 -1.86
N THR A 123 -16.33 -8.19 -2.55
CA THR A 123 -15.63 -9.44 -2.21
C THR A 123 -14.45 -9.24 -1.27
N VAL A 124 -13.91 -8.03 -1.16
CA VAL A 124 -12.80 -7.70 -0.25
C VAL A 124 -13.25 -7.90 1.20
N LYS A 125 -12.39 -8.57 1.98
CA LYS A 125 -12.62 -8.87 3.41
C LYS A 125 -11.55 -8.28 4.30
N SER A 126 -10.29 -8.21 3.85
CA SER A 126 -9.19 -7.58 4.60
C SER A 126 -8.33 -6.74 3.68
N GLU A 127 -7.61 -5.78 4.27
CA GLU A 127 -6.81 -4.79 3.54
C GLU A 127 -5.55 -4.48 4.34
N ILE A 128 -4.43 -4.25 3.65
CA ILE A 128 -3.22 -3.68 4.23
C ILE A 128 -2.77 -2.49 3.39
N VAL A 129 -2.54 -1.35 4.04
CA VAL A 129 -2.06 -0.13 3.40
C VAL A 129 -0.79 0.35 4.07
N VAL A 130 0.27 0.55 3.28
CA VAL A 130 1.58 0.96 3.76
C VAL A 130 1.99 2.27 3.08
N PRO A 131 2.36 3.34 3.82
CA PRO A 131 2.81 4.57 3.23
C PRO A 131 4.20 4.42 2.61
N ILE A 132 4.42 5.08 1.48
CA ILE A 132 5.73 5.33 0.89
C ILE A 132 6.14 6.72 1.33
N GLU A 133 7.10 6.83 2.24
CA GLU A 133 7.45 8.09 2.90
C GLU A 133 8.93 8.40 2.77
N GLN A 134 9.25 9.68 2.56
CA GLN A 134 10.61 10.20 2.59
C GLN A 134 10.63 11.54 3.32
N GLY A 135 11.43 11.63 4.39
CA GLY A 135 11.63 12.88 5.13
C GLY A 135 10.36 13.49 5.74
N GLY A 136 9.46 12.66 6.27
CA GLY A 136 8.18 13.09 6.86
C GLY A 136 7.08 13.40 5.83
N ARG A 137 7.34 13.16 4.54
CA ARG A 137 6.37 13.38 3.47
C ARG A 137 5.94 12.04 2.86
N VAL A 138 4.64 11.80 2.84
CA VAL A 138 4.06 10.65 2.14
C VAL A 138 3.98 10.94 0.65
N LEU A 139 4.59 10.07 -0.15
CA LEU A 139 4.71 10.16 -1.60
C LEU A 139 3.68 9.27 -2.31
N GLY A 140 3.07 8.37 -1.58
CA GLY A 140 2.08 7.42 -2.04
C GLY A 140 1.80 6.34 -1.02
N VAL A 141 1.00 5.37 -1.39
CA VAL A 141 0.72 4.19 -0.55
C VAL A 141 0.76 2.92 -1.39
N LEU A 142 1.22 1.83 -0.77
CA LEU A 142 0.99 0.47 -1.25
C LEU A 142 -0.33 0.01 -0.65
N ASP A 143 -1.24 -0.45 -1.50
CA ASP A 143 -2.57 -0.89 -1.14
C ASP A 143 -2.81 -2.31 -1.63
N ILE A 144 -3.13 -3.21 -0.71
CA ILE A 144 -3.30 -4.63 -0.99
C ILE A 144 -4.59 -5.13 -0.35
N ASP A 145 -5.46 -5.72 -1.17
CA ASP A 145 -6.71 -6.32 -0.73
C ASP A 145 -6.66 -7.85 -0.74
N SER A 146 -7.48 -8.45 0.11
CA SER A 146 -7.74 -9.89 0.12
C SER A 146 -9.22 -10.20 0.30
N GLU A 147 -9.68 -11.26 -0.35
CA GLU A 147 -11.03 -11.83 -0.16
C GLU A 147 -11.09 -12.77 1.06
N THR A 148 -9.98 -12.94 1.76
CA THR A 148 -9.88 -13.72 2.99
C THR A 148 -9.86 -12.80 4.19
N PRO A 149 -10.73 -12.97 5.19
CA PRO A 149 -10.65 -12.21 6.44
C PRO A 149 -9.32 -12.44 7.16
N GLY A 150 -8.72 -11.39 7.73
CA GLY A 150 -7.48 -11.48 8.49
C GLY A 150 -6.30 -12.07 7.70
N ALA A 151 -6.24 -11.85 6.38
CA ALA A 151 -5.22 -12.42 5.52
C ALA A 151 -3.82 -11.92 5.83
N PHE A 152 -3.70 -10.67 6.28
CA PHE A 152 -2.41 -9.98 6.43
C PHE A 152 -1.81 -10.17 7.83
N THR A 153 -0.51 -10.36 7.87
CA THR A 153 0.28 -10.64 9.07
C THR A 153 1.38 -9.60 9.25
N ARG A 154 2.12 -9.70 10.35
CA ARG A 154 3.31 -8.88 10.56
C ARG A 154 4.37 -9.11 9.49
N THR A 155 4.51 -10.34 9.00
CA THR A 155 5.45 -10.69 7.93
C THR A 155 5.12 -9.94 6.64
N ASP A 156 3.83 -9.85 6.29
CA ASP A 156 3.37 -9.07 5.11
C ASP A 156 3.65 -7.58 5.30
N LEU A 157 3.35 -7.05 6.48
CA LEU A 157 3.61 -5.64 6.81
C LEU A 157 5.09 -5.28 6.68
N GLU A 158 5.99 -6.13 7.20
CA GLU A 158 7.44 -5.90 7.14
C GLU A 158 7.94 -5.96 5.69
N ALA A 159 7.47 -6.91 4.89
CA ALA A 159 7.81 -7.02 3.48
C ALA A 159 7.37 -5.79 2.67
N LEU A 160 6.14 -5.31 2.89
CA LEU A 160 5.63 -4.12 2.21
C LEU A 160 6.34 -2.83 2.67
N ARG A 161 6.70 -2.73 3.94
CA ARG A 161 7.52 -1.61 4.45
C ARG A 161 8.91 -1.58 3.83
N GLU A 162 9.54 -2.74 3.65
CA GLU A 162 10.83 -2.83 2.94
C GLU A 162 10.70 -2.30 1.51
N LEU A 163 9.68 -2.73 0.77
CA LEU A 163 9.41 -2.25 -0.59
C LEU A 163 9.15 -0.73 -0.61
N ALA A 164 8.33 -0.22 0.29
CA ALA A 164 8.05 1.21 0.42
C ALA A 164 9.34 2.02 0.67
N GLY A 165 10.21 1.54 1.56
CA GLY A 165 11.51 2.16 1.84
C GLY A 165 12.47 2.17 0.65
N ILE A 166 12.46 1.12 -0.17
CA ILE A 166 13.26 1.04 -1.41
C ILE A 166 12.75 2.04 -2.46
N LEU A 167 11.44 2.22 -2.59
CA LEU A 167 10.83 3.10 -3.57
C LEU A 167 10.94 4.59 -3.20
N ALA A 168 10.89 4.91 -1.92
CA ALA A 168 10.74 6.27 -1.42
C ALA A 168 11.78 7.27 -1.95
N PRO A 169 13.10 6.99 -1.93
CA PRO A 169 14.11 7.92 -2.43
C PRO A 169 13.93 8.24 -3.92
N ARG A 170 13.55 7.24 -4.71
CA ARG A 170 13.38 7.40 -6.15
C ARG A 170 12.12 8.17 -6.50
N LEU A 171 11.01 7.96 -5.77
CA LEU A 171 9.79 8.75 -5.91
C LEU A 171 9.99 10.20 -5.46
N ALA A 172 10.75 10.43 -4.38
CA ALA A 172 11.06 11.77 -3.91
C ALA A 172 11.90 12.59 -4.91
N ALA A 173 12.76 11.91 -5.68
CA ALA A 173 13.59 12.54 -6.69
C ALA A 173 12.86 12.88 -8.01
N GLN A 174 11.63 12.41 -8.18
CA GLN A 174 10.84 12.76 -9.35
C GLN A 174 10.35 14.22 -9.26
N PRO A 175 10.42 14.99 -10.35
CA PRO A 175 9.80 16.31 -10.38
C PRO A 175 8.31 16.15 -10.13
N HIS A 176 7.80 16.85 -9.11
CA HIS A 176 6.37 16.86 -8.81
C HIS A 176 5.66 17.53 -9.98
N GLY A 177 4.67 16.85 -10.55
CA GLY A 177 3.78 17.45 -11.55
C GLY A 177 2.99 18.59 -10.91
N GLY A 178 3.59 19.75 -10.94
CA GLY A 178 3.02 21.00 -10.51
C GLY A 178 3.68 22.12 -11.31
N GLU A 179 2.85 22.76 -12.14
CA GLU A 179 3.13 23.89 -13.03
C GLU A 179 3.55 23.55 -14.45
N ALA A 180 2.60 23.00 -15.23
CA ALA A 180 2.50 23.42 -16.61
C ALA A 180 1.98 24.88 -16.61
N ARG A 181 2.85 25.81 -16.95
CA ARG A 181 2.45 27.18 -17.31
C ARG A 181 1.63 27.17 -18.60
#